data_50afb459a56876f4c96584a773b13871
#
_entry.id   50afb459a56876f4c96584a773b13871
#
_cell.length_a   1.000
_cell.length_b   1.000
_cell.length_c   1.000
_cell.angle_alpha   90.00
_cell.angle_beta   90.00
_cell.angle_gamma   90.00
#
_symmetry.space_group_name_H-M   'P 1'
#
loop_
_entity.id
_entity.type
_entity.pdbx_description
1 polymer ?
#
loop_
_entity_poly.entity_id
_entity_poly.type
_entity_poly.pdbx_seq_one_letter_code
_entity_poly.pdbx_strand_id
1 'polypeptide(L)'
;GLNDLPAVIRADVGISVENATEAVRESANVILMKKDLNVLEEGVLEGREAFANMLKYIKITATSNFGNICAIVAASVLLPFFPMTSIQLLLLNLLYDILCLILPWDHVDADLLTKPLEWSGRTLGKFMTFFGPVSSLFDLLTFVFLYFVLCPGVCGGSFGSLSAEKQSLFISMFQTGWFLESMWTQVLILQLLRTKQLPLIQSRPGRMVTGVTILGIVLFTLLPVTPVGKMLGMTAMPPVYFLFLVIDVIAYLLLVTLAKAFYIKKNQDLI
;
A
#
# COMPACT_ATOMS: atom_id res chain seq x y z
N GLY A 1 -40.05 17.30 -14.97
CA GLY A 1 -40.44 18.50 -15.71
C GLY A 1 -39.81 19.75 -15.13
N LEU A 2 -40.03 20.92 -15.73
CA LEU A 2 -39.48 22.19 -15.25
C LEU A 2 -39.84 22.50 -13.78
N ASN A 3 -40.98 21.99 -13.31
CA ASN A 3 -41.42 22.14 -11.91
C ASN A 3 -40.51 21.44 -10.90
N ASP A 4 -39.75 20.45 -11.33
CA ASP A 4 -38.84 19.67 -10.51
C ASP A 4 -37.44 20.32 -10.42
N LEU A 5 -37.15 21.32 -11.27
CA LEU A 5 -35.86 21.99 -11.35
C LEU A 5 -35.39 22.56 -10.01
N PRO A 6 -36.21 23.25 -9.20
CA PRO A 6 -35.79 23.76 -7.91
C PRO A 6 -35.40 22.65 -6.93
N ALA A 7 -36.08 21.49 -7.00
CA ALA A 7 -35.76 20.33 -6.15
C ALA A 7 -34.43 19.68 -6.54
N VAL A 8 -34.18 19.53 -7.85
CA VAL A 8 -32.94 18.99 -8.40
C VAL A 8 -31.74 19.86 -8.04
N ILE A 9 -31.89 21.19 -8.15
CA ILE A 9 -30.80 22.14 -7.78
C ILE A 9 -30.54 22.14 -6.26
N ARG A 10 -31.59 21.95 -5.45
CA ARG A 10 -31.47 22.00 -3.97
C ARG A 10 -30.98 20.69 -3.36
N ALA A 11 -31.09 19.58 -4.08
CA ALA A 11 -30.62 18.29 -3.61
C ALA A 11 -29.10 18.25 -3.53
N ASP A 12 -28.53 17.51 -2.56
CA ASP A 12 -27.10 17.26 -2.48
C ASP A 12 -26.61 16.49 -3.73
N VAL A 13 -27.44 15.61 -4.28
CA VAL A 13 -27.23 14.94 -5.57
C VAL A 13 -28.53 14.97 -6.36
N GLY A 14 -28.62 15.85 -7.36
CA GLY A 14 -29.75 15.93 -8.29
C GLY A 14 -29.64 14.84 -9.35
N ILE A 15 -30.67 14.00 -9.49
CA ILE A 15 -30.73 12.93 -10.50
C ILE A 15 -31.86 13.22 -11.50
N SER A 16 -31.55 13.12 -12.76
CA SER A 16 -32.51 13.29 -13.87
C SER A 16 -32.46 12.06 -14.78
N VAL A 17 -33.37 12.05 -15.77
CA VAL A 17 -33.43 11.03 -16.82
C VAL A 17 -33.13 11.64 -18.17
N GLU A 18 -32.66 10.86 -19.13
CA GLU A 18 -32.25 11.31 -20.46
C GLU A 18 -33.34 12.14 -21.19
N ASN A 19 -34.60 11.77 -21.05
CA ASN A 19 -35.71 12.44 -21.70
C ASN A 19 -36.40 13.54 -20.86
N ALA A 20 -35.73 14.03 -19.80
CA ALA A 20 -36.16 15.23 -19.09
C ALA A 20 -35.91 16.49 -19.93
N THR A 21 -36.53 17.61 -19.53
CA THR A 21 -36.28 18.90 -20.17
C THR A 21 -34.81 19.31 -20.01
N GLU A 22 -34.27 20.01 -21.00
CA GLU A 22 -32.84 20.39 -21.04
C GLU A 22 -32.40 21.09 -19.77
N ALA A 23 -33.17 22.06 -19.29
CA ALA A 23 -32.87 22.78 -18.04
C ALA A 23 -32.72 21.85 -16.82
N VAL A 24 -33.54 20.80 -16.71
CA VAL A 24 -33.45 19.82 -15.61
C VAL A 24 -32.24 18.90 -15.78
N ARG A 25 -31.93 18.50 -17.02
CA ARG A 25 -30.73 17.68 -17.31
C ARG A 25 -29.43 18.42 -17.01
N GLU A 26 -29.33 19.67 -17.46
CA GLU A 26 -28.16 20.50 -17.23
C GLU A 26 -27.92 20.80 -15.74
N SER A 27 -28.98 20.83 -14.95
CA SER A 27 -28.92 21.10 -13.52
C SER A 27 -28.70 19.83 -12.68
N ALA A 28 -28.80 18.66 -13.29
CA ALA A 28 -28.63 17.38 -12.58
C ALA A 28 -27.15 16.97 -12.49
N ASN A 29 -26.76 16.39 -11.36
CA ASN A 29 -25.44 15.81 -11.17
C ASN A 29 -25.28 14.47 -11.88
N VAL A 30 -26.37 13.71 -12.02
CA VAL A 30 -26.41 12.39 -12.64
C VAL A 30 -27.60 12.32 -13.61
N ILE A 31 -27.37 11.73 -14.78
CA ILE A 31 -28.41 11.49 -15.77
C ILE A 31 -28.55 9.97 -15.99
N LEU A 32 -29.72 9.42 -15.66
CA LEU A 32 -30.04 8.03 -15.93
C LEU A 32 -30.42 7.86 -17.39
N MET A 33 -29.68 7.06 -18.14
CA MET A 33 -29.93 6.75 -19.56
C MET A 33 -31.11 5.79 -19.74
N LYS A 34 -31.47 5.05 -18.69
CA LYS A 34 -32.66 4.18 -18.67
C LYS A 34 -33.61 4.63 -17.58
N LYS A 35 -34.90 4.57 -17.84
CA LYS A 35 -35.96 4.84 -16.85
C LYS A 35 -36.19 3.60 -16.00
N ASP A 36 -35.22 3.21 -15.21
CA ASP A 36 -35.28 2.04 -14.35
C ASP A 36 -34.65 2.38 -12.98
N LEU A 37 -35.42 2.21 -11.92
CA LEU A 37 -34.95 2.47 -10.55
C LEU A 37 -33.89 1.44 -10.11
N ASN A 38 -33.85 0.25 -10.71
CA ASN A 38 -32.80 -0.72 -10.44
C ASN A 38 -31.41 -0.18 -10.84
N VAL A 39 -31.35 0.60 -11.94
CA VAL A 39 -30.10 1.26 -12.35
C VAL A 39 -29.60 2.25 -11.29
N LEU A 40 -30.52 2.90 -10.57
CA LEU A 40 -30.16 3.78 -9.47
C LEU A 40 -29.60 3.00 -8.28
N GLU A 41 -30.22 1.88 -7.92
CA GLU A 41 -29.74 0.99 -6.84
C GLU A 41 -28.36 0.44 -7.17
N GLU A 42 -28.16 -0.10 -8.37
CA GLU A 42 -26.86 -0.55 -8.87
C GLU A 42 -25.82 0.57 -8.80
N GLY A 43 -26.16 1.78 -9.26
CA GLY A 43 -25.25 2.93 -9.21
C GLY A 43 -24.87 3.34 -7.78
N VAL A 44 -25.79 3.24 -6.82
CA VAL A 44 -25.48 3.49 -5.39
C VAL A 44 -24.52 2.43 -4.84
N LEU A 45 -24.74 1.15 -5.18
CA LEU A 45 -23.86 0.05 -4.72
C LEU A 45 -22.46 0.18 -5.33
N GLU A 46 -22.36 0.42 -6.65
CA GLU A 46 -21.08 0.65 -7.32
C GLU A 46 -20.34 1.89 -6.76
N GLY A 47 -21.08 2.97 -6.48
CA GLY A 47 -20.52 4.17 -5.85
C GLY A 47 -19.98 3.89 -4.45
N ARG A 48 -20.64 3.08 -3.63
CA ARG A 48 -20.16 2.64 -2.32
C ARG A 48 -18.91 1.76 -2.44
N GLU A 49 -18.89 0.86 -3.43
CA GLU A 49 -17.73 0.00 -3.71
C GLU A 49 -16.51 0.82 -4.13
N ALA A 50 -16.68 1.74 -5.06
CA ALA A 50 -15.62 2.65 -5.51
C ALA A 50 -15.08 3.50 -4.34
N PHE A 51 -15.98 4.05 -3.51
CA PHE A 51 -15.59 4.85 -2.34
C PHE A 51 -14.86 4.03 -1.28
N ALA A 52 -15.30 2.80 -1.01
CA ALA A 52 -14.63 1.88 -0.09
C ALA A 52 -13.20 1.56 -0.58
N ASN A 53 -13.04 1.26 -1.87
CA ASN A 53 -11.72 1.00 -2.46
C ASN A 53 -10.81 2.24 -2.45
N MET A 54 -11.36 3.43 -2.67
CA MET A 54 -10.64 4.70 -2.51
C MET A 54 -10.15 4.90 -1.08
N LEU A 55 -10.99 4.63 -0.07
CA LEU A 55 -10.60 4.73 1.34
C LEU A 55 -9.49 3.74 1.70
N LYS A 56 -9.58 2.48 1.22
CA LYS A 56 -8.52 1.49 1.37
C LYS A 56 -7.20 2.02 0.80
N TYR A 57 -7.22 2.49 -0.44
CA TYR A 57 -6.06 3.06 -1.11
C TYR A 57 -5.40 4.16 -0.26
N ILE A 58 -6.17 5.18 0.13
CA ILE A 58 -5.63 6.32 0.86
C ILE A 58 -5.05 5.90 2.21
N LYS A 59 -5.77 5.06 2.99
CA LYS A 59 -5.30 4.61 4.31
C LYS A 59 -4.02 3.79 4.21
N ILE A 60 -3.96 2.84 3.27
CA ILE A 60 -2.82 1.95 3.12
C ILE A 60 -1.60 2.71 2.60
N THR A 61 -1.77 3.54 1.56
CA THR A 61 -0.67 4.34 0.98
C THR A 61 -0.10 5.33 1.98
N ALA A 62 -0.97 6.06 2.68
CA ALA A 62 -0.53 7.02 3.70
C ALA A 62 0.22 6.32 4.86
N THR A 63 -0.21 5.12 5.24
CA THR A 63 0.46 4.33 6.30
C THR A 63 1.83 3.85 5.86
N SER A 64 1.95 3.32 4.64
CA SER A 64 3.24 2.87 4.10
C SER A 64 4.23 4.04 3.98
N ASN A 65 3.78 5.17 3.45
CA ASN A 65 4.63 6.36 3.36
C ASN A 65 5.06 6.87 4.74
N PHE A 66 4.16 6.86 5.72
CA PHE A 66 4.50 7.24 7.09
C PHE A 66 5.53 6.28 7.72
N GLY A 67 5.37 4.96 7.51
CA GLY A 67 6.34 3.96 7.92
C GLY A 67 7.71 4.19 7.30
N ASN A 68 7.79 4.39 5.98
CA ASN A 68 9.03 4.68 5.28
C ASN A 68 9.73 5.95 5.81
N ILE A 69 8.98 7.02 6.10
CA ILE A 69 9.54 8.24 6.68
C ILE A 69 10.13 7.94 8.07
N CYS A 70 9.43 7.19 8.91
CA CYS A 70 9.95 6.81 10.23
C CYS A 70 11.24 5.99 10.11
N ALA A 71 11.31 5.04 9.18
CA ALA A 71 12.49 4.23 8.92
C ALA A 71 13.67 5.09 8.41
N ILE A 72 13.43 6.01 7.46
CA ILE A 72 14.47 6.92 6.95
C ILE A 72 15.00 7.83 8.04
N VAL A 73 14.12 8.39 8.88
CA VAL A 73 14.53 9.23 10.02
C VAL A 73 15.40 8.44 11.01
N ALA A 74 14.99 7.22 11.35
CA ALA A 74 15.80 6.37 12.23
C ALA A 74 17.15 6.01 11.58
N ALA A 75 17.16 5.65 10.29
CA ALA A 75 18.37 5.36 9.56
C ALA A 75 19.32 6.55 9.48
N SER A 76 18.81 7.77 9.32
CA SER A 76 19.65 8.99 9.25
C SER A 76 20.42 9.28 10.54
N VAL A 77 19.93 8.77 11.67
CA VAL A 77 20.61 8.89 12.97
C VAL A 77 21.58 7.72 13.22
N LEU A 78 21.25 6.53 12.72
CA LEU A 78 21.96 5.29 13.04
C LEU A 78 23.07 4.93 12.03
N LEU A 79 22.92 5.35 10.76
CA LEU A 79 23.81 4.93 9.68
C LEU A 79 24.72 6.08 9.21
N PRO A 80 25.98 5.81 8.85
CA PRO A 80 26.90 6.78 8.29
C PRO A 80 26.69 7.05 6.78
N PHE A 81 25.65 6.46 6.17
CA PHE A 81 25.30 6.59 4.76
C PHE A 81 23.79 6.56 4.57
N PHE A 82 23.31 6.99 3.40
CA PHE A 82 21.88 6.92 3.07
C PHE A 82 21.42 5.47 2.90
N PRO A 83 20.31 5.09 3.56
CA PRO A 83 19.85 3.70 3.58
C PRO A 83 19.29 3.23 2.23
N MET A 84 18.94 4.15 1.35
CA MET A 84 18.45 3.89 -0.02
C MET A 84 18.77 5.09 -0.92
N THR A 85 19.05 4.83 -2.20
CA THR A 85 19.25 5.92 -3.18
C THR A 85 17.91 6.56 -3.54
N SER A 86 17.93 7.83 -3.96
CA SER A 86 16.72 8.56 -4.38
C SER A 86 15.99 7.85 -5.53
N ILE A 87 16.74 7.24 -6.46
CA ILE A 87 16.16 6.48 -7.60
C ILE A 87 15.48 5.22 -7.11
N GLN A 88 16.07 4.51 -6.16
CA GLN A 88 15.46 3.31 -5.58
C GLN A 88 14.19 3.66 -4.81
N LEU A 89 14.18 4.75 -4.03
CA LEU A 89 12.98 5.25 -3.36
C LEU A 89 11.87 5.63 -4.34
N LEU A 90 12.24 6.32 -5.43
CA LEU A 90 11.28 6.67 -6.47
C LEU A 90 10.69 5.41 -7.12
N LEU A 91 11.54 4.43 -7.43
CA LEU A 91 11.11 3.17 -8.04
C LEU A 91 10.20 2.37 -7.10
N LEU A 92 10.51 2.34 -5.80
CA LEU A 92 9.69 1.68 -4.79
C LEU A 92 8.28 2.32 -4.72
N ASN A 93 8.22 3.65 -4.65
CA ASN A 93 6.96 4.38 -4.62
C ASN A 93 6.15 4.19 -5.91
N LEU A 94 6.80 4.29 -7.08
CA LEU A 94 6.14 4.08 -8.38
C LEU A 94 5.55 2.67 -8.50
N LEU A 95 6.28 1.65 -8.07
CA LEU A 95 5.79 0.27 -8.04
C LEU A 95 4.54 0.17 -7.16
N TYR A 96 4.62 0.74 -5.97
CA TYR A 96 3.53 0.71 -5.02
C TYR A 96 2.29 1.44 -5.55
N ASP A 97 2.48 2.59 -6.18
CA ASP A 97 1.39 3.34 -6.82
C ASP A 97 0.72 2.53 -7.94
N ILE A 98 1.51 1.83 -8.78
CA ILE A 98 0.97 0.94 -9.82
C ILE A 98 0.13 -0.18 -9.20
N LEU A 99 0.60 -0.78 -8.10
CA LEU A 99 -0.16 -1.81 -7.38
C LEU A 99 -1.46 -1.24 -6.78
N CYS A 100 -1.41 -0.03 -6.26
CA CYS A 100 -2.57 0.64 -5.68
C CYS A 100 -3.61 1.06 -6.74
N LEU A 101 -3.18 1.39 -7.97
CA LEU A 101 -4.10 1.68 -9.08
C LEU A 101 -5.03 0.51 -9.44
N ILE A 102 -4.70 -0.71 -9.00
CA ILE A 102 -5.51 -1.90 -9.28
C ILE A 102 -6.54 -2.16 -8.18
N LEU A 103 -6.46 -1.47 -7.05
CA LEU A 103 -7.44 -1.61 -5.95
C LEU A 103 -8.90 -1.37 -6.34
N PRO A 104 -9.25 -0.46 -7.28
CA PRO A 104 -10.64 -0.33 -7.73
C PRO A 104 -11.27 -1.62 -8.28
N TRP A 105 -10.46 -2.59 -8.73
CA TRP A 105 -10.93 -3.92 -9.17
C TRP A 105 -10.86 -4.98 -8.07
N ASP A 106 -10.61 -4.57 -6.82
CA ASP A 106 -10.66 -5.48 -5.68
C ASP A 106 -12.10 -5.69 -5.20
N HIS A 107 -12.36 -6.87 -4.65
CA HIS A 107 -13.65 -7.15 -4.03
C HIS A 107 -13.80 -6.38 -2.71
N VAL A 108 -14.95 -5.77 -2.52
CA VAL A 108 -15.32 -5.11 -1.28
C VAL A 108 -16.13 -6.07 -0.41
N ASP A 109 -15.81 -6.12 0.88
CA ASP A 109 -16.55 -6.95 1.83
C ASP A 109 -18.00 -6.42 1.95
N ALA A 110 -18.99 -7.30 1.94
CA ALA A 110 -20.41 -6.95 1.88
C ALA A 110 -20.87 -6.03 3.05
N ASP A 111 -20.22 -6.14 4.21
CA ASP A 111 -20.54 -5.29 5.37
C ASP A 111 -20.21 -3.81 5.12
N LEU A 112 -19.21 -3.51 4.30
CA LEU A 112 -18.84 -2.13 3.92
C LEU A 112 -19.86 -1.50 2.95
N LEU A 113 -20.68 -2.31 2.26
CA LEU A 113 -21.68 -1.85 1.32
C LEU A 113 -23.03 -1.55 1.99
N THR A 114 -23.26 -2.03 3.21
CA THR A 114 -24.53 -1.89 3.92
C THR A 114 -24.85 -0.45 4.33
N LYS A 115 -23.82 0.34 4.63
CA LYS A 115 -23.93 1.74 5.07
C LYS A 115 -22.98 2.64 4.28
N PRO A 116 -23.33 3.90 4.06
CA PRO A 116 -22.39 4.86 3.48
C PRO A 116 -21.18 5.01 4.40
N LEU A 117 -19.99 4.99 3.81
CA LEU A 117 -18.74 5.27 4.49
C LEU A 117 -18.47 6.78 4.51
N GLU A 118 -17.79 7.26 5.55
CA GLU A 118 -17.44 8.67 5.70
C GLU A 118 -15.92 8.87 5.61
N TRP A 119 -15.52 9.91 4.91
CA TRP A 119 -14.14 10.38 4.92
C TRP A 119 -13.84 11.15 6.20
N SER A 120 -12.79 10.76 6.91
CA SER A 120 -12.33 11.50 8.08
C SER A 120 -10.80 11.51 8.19
N GLY A 121 -10.21 12.69 8.17
CA GLY A 121 -8.76 12.86 8.40
C GLY A 121 -8.31 12.37 9.78
N ARG A 122 -9.21 12.41 10.79
CA ARG A 122 -8.92 11.90 12.14
C ARG A 122 -8.75 10.38 12.12
N THR A 123 -9.60 9.65 11.40
CA THR A 123 -9.48 8.18 11.29
C THR A 123 -8.24 7.80 10.51
N LEU A 124 -7.90 8.54 9.45
CA LEU A 124 -6.66 8.37 8.70
C LEU A 124 -5.43 8.54 9.61
N GLY A 125 -5.36 9.66 10.36
CA GLY A 125 -4.25 9.91 11.28
C GLY A 125 -4.07 8.81 12.33
N LYS A 126 -5.18 8.33 12.94
CA LYS A 126 -5.14 7.20 13.88
C LYS A 126 -4.61 5.91 13.22
N PHE A 127 -5.05 5.64 12.00
CA PHE A 127 -4.64 4.46 11.26
C PHE A 127 -3.14 4.49 10.92
N MET A 128 -2.65 5.62 10.38
CA MET A 128 -1.23 5.83 10.06
C MET A 128 -0.33 5.71 11.30
N THR A 129 -0.68 6.40 12.39
CA THR A 129 0.14 6.41 13.62
C THR A 129 0.12 5.08 14.36
N PHE A 130 -0.85 4.21 14.07
CA PHE A 130 -0.91 2.86 14.64
C PHE A 130 -0.12 1.85 13.80
N PHE A 131 -0.39 1.77 12.49
CA PHE A 131 0.24 0.76 11.63
C PHE A 131 1.60 1.16 11.07
N GLY A 132 1.88 2.45 10.90
CA GLY A 132 3.17 2.93 10.37
C GLY A 132 4.36 2.48 11.23
N PRO A 133 4.37 2.73 12.56
CA PRO A 133 5.44 2.26 13.43
C PRO A 133 5.60 0.74 13.47
N VAL A 134 4.51 -0.03 13.27
CA VAL A 134 4.60 -1.48 13.17
C VAL A 134 5.43 -1.90 11.96
N SER A 135 5.23 -1.24 10.80
CA SER A 135 6.05 -1.48 9.61
C SER A 135 7.51 -1.08 9.85
N SER A 136 7.74 0.14 10.39
CA SER A 136 9.10 0.65 10.64
C SER A 136 9.93 -0.23 11.61
N LEU A 137 9.28 -1.00 12.47
CA LEU A 137 9.97 -1.95 13.33
C LEU A 137 10.74 -3.01 12.52
N PHE A 138 10.13 -3.51 11.44
CA PHE A 138 10.75 -4.51 10.57
C PHE A 138 11.83 -3.90 9.68
N ASP A 139 11.64 -2.65 9.22
CA ASP A 139 12.72 -1.89 8.59
C ASP A 139 13.95 -1.81 9.51
N LEU A 140 13.75 -1.50 10.79
CA LEU A 140 14.84 -1.42 11.78
C LEU A 140 15.49 -2.78 12.04
N LEU A 141 14.73 -3.86 12.12
CA LEU A 141 15.26 -5.21 12.23
C LEU A 141 16.12 -5.58 11.02
N THR A 142 15.65 -5.23 9.83
CA THR A 142 16.40 -5.39 8.58
C THR A 142 17.67 -4.56 8.59
N PHE A 143 17.66 -3.30 9.07
CA PHE A 143 18.88 -2.49 9.21
C PHE A 143 19.90 -3.14 10.15
N VAL A 144 19.45 -3.64 11.29
CA VAL A 144 20.33 -4.34 12.24
C VAL A 144 20.94 -5.59 11.60
N PHE A 145 20.12 -6.41 10.94
CA PHE A 145 20.60 -7.60 10.27
C PHE A 145 21.58 -7.29 9.14
N LEU A 146 21.26 -6.34 8.28
CA LEU A 146 22.12 -5.94 7.16
C LEU A 146 23.45 -5.34 7.68
N TYR A 147 23.38 -4.39 8.62
CA TYR A 147 24.56 -3.65 9.07
C TYR A 147 25.50 -4.46 9.93
N PHE A 148 25.00 -5.33 10.82
CA PHE A 148 25.83 -6.05 11.78
C PHE A 148 26.09 -7.51 11.43
N VAL A 149 25.28 -8.11 10.56
CA VAL A 149 25.39 -9.55 10.26
C VAL A 149 25.75 -9.80 8.80
N LEU A 150 24.86 -9.40 7.87
CA LEU A 150 25.00 -9.79 6.47
C LEU A 150 26.17 -9.08 5.78
N CYS A 151 26.17 -7.75 5.77
CA CYS A 151 27.18 -7.00 5.04
C CYS A 151 28.60 -7.20 5.61
N PRO A 152 28.83 -7.21 6.95
CA PRO A 152 30.13 -7.57 7.50
C PRO A 152 30.57 -8.98 7.13
N GLY A 153 29.64 -9.95 7.14
CA GLY A 153 29.93 -11.34 6.78
C GLY A 153 30.41 -11.51 5.34
N VAL A 154 29.83 -10.74 4.42
CA VAL A 154 30.21 -10.78 2.98
C VAL A 154 31.44 -9.92 2.69
N CYS A 155 31.53 -8.72 3.26
CA CYS A 155 32.64 -7.79 3.00
C CYS A 155 33.92 -8.11 3.82
N GLY A 156 33.80 -8.96 4.83
CA GLY A 156 34.93 -9.41 5.66
C GLY A 156 35.35 -8.44 6.77
N GLY A 157 34.44 -7.60 7.27
CA GLY A 157 34.68 -6.68 8.38
C GLY A 157 33.60 -5.66 8.60
N SER A 158 33.68 -4.88 9.69
CA SER A 158 32.76 -3.79 10.00
C SER A 158 32.98 -2.62 9.04
N PHE A 159 31.92 -1.82 8.77
CA PHE A 159 31.94 -0.72 7.80
C PHE A 159 33.17 0.21 7.93
N GLY A 160 33.50 0.62 9.15
CA GLY A 160 34.64 1.53 9.40
C GLY A 160 36.03 0.94 9.17
N SER A 161 36.15 -0.40 9.11
CA SER A 161 37.44 -1.10 8.91
C SER A 161 37.68 -1.49 7.44
N LEU A 162 36.73 -1.27 6.56
CA LEU A 162 36.76 -1.69 5.15
C LEU A 162 37.49 -0.67 4.27
N SER A 163 38.10 -1.16 3.19
CA SER A 163 38.61 -0.32 2.10
C SER A 163 37.43 0.38 1.38
N ALA A 164 37.70 1.50 0.70
CA ALA A 164 36.69 2.29 0.01
C ALA A 164 35.84 1.46 -0.99
N GLU A 165 36.47 0.52 -1.70
CA GLU A 165 35.79 -0.38 -2.63
C GLU A 165 34.80 -1.31 -1.89
N LYS A 166 35.23 -1.91 -0.77
CA LYS A 166 34.38 -2.77 0.06
C LYS A 166 33.29 -1.99 0.79
N GLN A 167 33.53 -0.74 1.16
CA GLN A 167 32.50 0.14 1.70
C GLN A 167 31.42 0.43 0.65
N SER A 168 31.79 0.67 -0.60
CA SER A 168 30.83 0.84 -1.69
C SER A 168 29.97 -0.40 -1.90
N LEU A 169 30.56 -1.60 -1.87
CA LEU A 169 29.81 -2.86 -1.93
C LEU A 169 28.89 -3.03 -0.73
N PHE A 170 29.36 -2.70 0.48
CA PHE A 170 28.56 -2.74 1.71
C PHE A 170 27.32 -1.87 1.61
N ILE A 171 27.49 -0.61 1.14
CA ILE A 171 26.37 0.34 0.95
C ILE A 171 25.40 -0.18 -0.09
N SER A 172 25.88 -0.61 -1.27
CA SER A 172 25.03 -1.15 -2.34
C SER A 172 24.24 -2.37 -1.87
N MET A 173 24.86 -3.27 -1.13
CA MET A 173 24.21 -4.46 -0.56
C MET A 173 23.17 -4.08 0.49
N PHE A 174 23.47 -3.15 1.39
CA PHE A 174 22.55 -2.64 2.38
C PHE A 174 21.31 -2.02 1.73
N GLN A 175 21.53 -1.12 0.77
CA GLN A 175 20.46 -0.43 0.02
C GLN A 175 19.58 -1.41 -0.75
N THR A 176 20.19 -2.40 -1.40
CA THR A 176 19.43 -3.45 -2.11
C THR A 176 18.62 -4.31 -1.15
N GLY A 177 19.21 -4.68 -0.01
CA GLY A 177 18.51 -5.48 1.00
C GLY A 177 17.28 -4.76 1.55
N TRP A 178 17.42 -3.50 1.95
CA TRP A 178 16.26 -2.76 2.43
C TRP A 178 15.22 -2.49 1.32
N PHE A 179 15.65 -2.22 0.09
CA PHE A 179 14.73 -2.09 -1.04
C PHE A 179 13.86 -3.35 -1.24
N LEU A 180 14.47 -4.53 -1.19
CA LEU A 180 13.73 -5.80 -1.35
C LEU A 180 12.78 -6.06 -0.18
N GLU A 181 13.20 -5.82 1.05
CA GLU A 181 12.37 -5.99 2.24
C GLU A 181 11.17 -5.02 2.18
N SER A 182 11.41 -3.73 1.97
CA SER A 182 10.36 -2.73 1.87
C SER A 182 9.37 -3.04 0.74
N MET A 183 9.84 -3.53 -0.38
CA MET A 183 8.97 -3.94 -1.49
C MET A 183 8.06 -5.11 -1.08
N TRP A 184 8.61 -6.15 -0.44
CA TRP A 184 7.83 -7.31 -0.01
C TRP A 184 6.80 -6.94 1.06
N THR A 185 7.20 -6.18 2.07
CA THR A 185 6.32 -5.77 3.17
C THR A 185 5.21 -4.83 2.69
N GLN A 186 5.51 -3.86 1.81
CA GLN A 186 4.53 -2.94 1.24
C GLN A 186 3.51 -3.64 0.33
N VAL A 187 3.95 -4.56 -0.51
CA VAL A 187 3.04 -5.32 -1.38
C VAL A 187 2.14 -6.23 -0.55
N LEU A 188 2.66 -6.85 0.50
CA LEU A 188 1.90 -7.78 1.34
C LEU A 188 0.99 -7.08 2.35
N ILE A 189 1.36 -5.90 2.87
CA ILE A 189 0.48 -5.14 3.77
C ILE A 189 -0.80 -4.71 3.05
N LEU A 190 -0.73 -4.44 1.75
CA LEU A 190 -1.91 -4.16 0.94
C LEU A 190 -2.92 -5.32 1.01
N GLN A 191 -2.45 -6.56 0.94
CA GLN A 191 -3.30 -7.74 1.06
C GLN A 191 -3.90 -7.91 2.47
N LEU A 192 -3.17 -7.50 3.52
CA LEU A 192 -3.63 -7.60 4.90
C LEU A 192 -4.66 -6.55 5.28
N LEU A 193 -4.43 -5.29 4.87
CA LEU A 193 -5.22 -4.15 5.32
C LEU A 193 -6.42 -3.82 4.41
N ARG A 194 -6.57 -4.49 3.25
CA ARG A 194 -7.71 -4.29 2.34
C ARG A 194 -9.05 -4.78 2.89
N THR A 195 -9.05 -5.68 3.88
CA THR A 195 -10.23 -6.32 4.44
C THR A 195 -10.16 -6.40 5.96
N LYS A 196 -11.31 -6.39 6.65
CA LYS A 196 -11.41 -6.69 8.09
C LYS A 196 -11.20 -8.16 8.40
N GLN A 197 -11.53 -9.01 7.45
CA GLN A 197 -11.48 -10.47 7.58
C GLN A 197 -10.03 -10.99 7.46
N LEU A 198 -9.85 -12.32 7.68
CA LEU A 198 -8.55 -12.95 7.41
C LEU A 198 -8.31 -12.98 5.89
N PRO A 199 -7.25 -12.31 5.40
CA PRO A 199 -6.96 -12.25 3.97
C PRO A 199 -6.65 -13.64 3.43
N LEU A 200 -6.96 -13.87 2.15
CA LEU A 200 -6.79 -15.12 1.41
C LEU A 200 -7.72 -16.29 1.86
N ILE A 201 -8.13 -16.33 3.13
CA ILE A 201 -8.97 -17.39 3.67
C ILE A 201 -10.44 -16.99 3.62
N GLN A 202 -10.79 -15.87 4.23
CA GLN A 202 -12.18 -15.40 4.35
C GLN A 202 -12.54 -14.36 3.29
N SER A 203 -11.61 -13.45 2.95
CA SER A 203 -11.77 -12.46 1.90
C SER A 203 -10.68 -12.65 0.85
N ARG A 204 -11.08 -13.13 -0.33
CA ARG A 204 -10.15 -13.36 -1.44
C ARG A 204 -9.97 -12.08 -2.25
N PRO A 205 -8.71 -11.70 -2.56
CA PRO A 205 -8.45 -10.56 -3.44
C PRO A 205 -8.96 -10.83 -4.85
N GLY A 206 -9.27 -9.78 -5.57
CA GLY A 206 -9.57 -9.85 -6.99
C GLY A 206 -8.42 -10.52 -7.77
N ARG A 207 -8.73 -11.20 -8.87
CA ARG A 207 -7.73 -11.89 -9.69
C ARG A 207 -6.63 -10.94 -10.20
N MET A 208 -7.02 -9.72 -10.56
CA MET A 208 -6.10 -8.66 -11.00
C MET A 208 -5.13 -8.28 -9.86
N VAL A 209 -5.65 -8.03 -8.66
CA VAL A 209 -4.85 -7.66 -7.48
C VAL A 209 -3.85 -8.76 -7.15
N THR A 210 -4.29 -10.02 -7.15
CA THR A 210 -3.41 -11.18 -6.92
C THR A 210 -2.32 -11.30 -7.98
N GLY A 211 -2.70 -11.21 -9.26
CA GLY A 211 -1.77 -11.35 -10.39
C GLY A 211 -0.68 -10.29 -10.37
N VAL A 212 -1.04 -9.03 -10.16
CA VAL A 212 -0.07 -7.92 -10.12
C VAL A 212 0.79 -7.96 -8.86
N THR A 213 0.23 -8.39 -7.72
CA THR A 213 1.01 -8.64 -6.50
C THR A 213 2.12 -9.66 -6.76
N ILE A 214 1.79 -10.83 -7.31
CA ILE A 214 2.77 -11.89 -7.61
C ILE A 214 3.78 -11.41 -8.64
N LEU A 215 3.31 -10.79 -9.71
CA LEU A 215 4.18 -10.24 -10.76
C LEU A 215 5.16 -9.21 -10.19
N GLY A 216 4.67 -8.29 -9.36
CA GLY A 216 5.49 -7.28 -8.69
C GLY A 216 6.58 -7.93 -7.83
N ILE A 217 6.22 -8.87 -6.95
CA ILE A 217 7.17 -9.59 -6.11
C ILE A 217 8.26 -10.27 -6.97
N VAL A 218 7.86 -11.00 -8.02
CA VAL A 218 8.83 -11.71 -8.90
C VAL A 218 9.76 -10.74 -9.62
N LEU A 219 9.19 -9.72 -10.28
CA LEU A 219 9.98 -8.77 -11.07
C LEU A 219 11.01 -8.02 -10.22
N PHE A 220 10.59 -7.52 -9.06
CA PHE A 220 11.48 -6.71 -8.23
C PHE A 220 12.45 -7.54 -7.40
N THR A 221 12.10 -8.78 -7.06
CA THR A 221 13.05 -9.71 -6.44
C THR A 221 14.18 -10.09 -7.42
N LEU A 222 13.86 -10.18 -8.70
CA LEU A 222 14.85 -10.46 -9.74
C LEU A 222 15.62 -9.21 -10.20
N LEU A 223 15.11 -8.01 -9.94
CA LEU A 223 15.69 -6.76 -10.42
C LEU A 223 17.20 -6.61 -10.09
N PRO A 224 17.69 -6.89 -8.86
CA PRO A 224 19.11 -6.73 -8.52
C PRO A 224 20.07 -7.58 -9.35
N VAL A 225 19.60 -8.70 -9.92
CA VAL A 225 20.45 -9.58 -10.75
C VAL A 225 20.43 -9.19 -12.23
N THR A 226 19.54 -8.25 -12.61
CA THR A 226 19.42 -7.78 -13.99
C THR A 226 20.44 -6.67 -14.32
N PRO A 227 20.71 -6.40 -15.61
CA PRO A 227 21.52 -5.24 -16.01
C PRO A 227 20.91 -3.91 -15.52
N VAL A 228 19.59 -3.80 -15.49
CA VAL A 228 18.88 -2.60 -15.01
C VAL A 228 19.13 -2.39 -13.51
N GLY A 229 19.05 -3.44 -12.69
CA GLY A 229 19.36 -3.35 -11.26
C GLY A 229 20.79 -2.88 -11.00
N LYS A 230 21.77 -3.38 -11.80
CA LYS A 230 23.16 -2.92 -11.70
C LYS A 230 23.31 -1.43 -12.07
N MET A 231 22.59 -0.94 -13.08
CA MET A 231 22.55 0.50 -13.40
C MET A 231 21.94 1.35 -12.30
N LEU A 232 21.05 0.78 -11.51
CA LEU A 232 20.42 1.42 -10.34
C LEU A 232 21.27 1.29 -9.06
N GLY A 233 22.50 0.79 -9.17
CA GLY A 233 23.42 0.61 -8.04
C GLY A 233 23.05 -0.56 -7.13
N MET A 234 22.22 -1.49 -7.61
CA MET A 234 21.83 -2.69 -6.84
C MET A 234 22.86 -3.82 -7.00
N THR A 235 22.96 -4.65 -5.97
CA THR A 235 23.86 -5.81 -5.91
C THR A 235 23.06 -7.08 -5.69
N ALA A 236 23.48 -8.18 -6.32
CA ALA A 236 22.86 -9.49 -6.10
C ALA A 236 23.02 -9.89 -4.61
N MET A 237 21.93 -10.30 -4.00
CA MET A 237 21.89 -10.67 -2.59
C MET A 237 22.27 -12.15 -2.41
N PRO A 238 23.02 -12.50 -1.34
CA PRO A 238 23.36 -13.88 -1.04
C PRO A 238 22.10 -14.67 -0.59
N PRO A 239 22.09 -16.02 -0.76
CA PRO A 239 20.94 -16.85 -0.36
C PRO A 239 20.51 -16.71 1.10
N VAL A 240 21.45 -16.46 2.00
CA VAL A 240 21.16 -16.22 3.44
C VAL A 240 20.24 -15.03 3.65
N TYR A 241 20.35 -13.99 2.81
CA TYR A 241 19.44 -12.86 2.85
C TYR A 241 17.98 -13.26 2.60
N PHE A 242 17.73 -14.11 1.61
CA PHE A 242 16.37 -14.54 1.28
C PHE A 242 15.76 -15.41 2.40
N LEU A 243 16.58 -16.19 3.11
CA LEU A 243 16.10 -16.90 4.29
C LEU A 243 15.67 -15.92 5.39
N PHE A 244 16.48 -14.89 5.66
CA PHE A 244 16.12 -13.83 6.60
C PHE A 244 14.83 -13.11 6.12
N LEU A 245 14.76 -12.69 4.86
CA LEU A 245 13.61 -12.00 4.29
C LEU A 245 12.30 -12.79 4.47
N VAL A 246 12.32 -14.10 4.23
CA VAL A 246 11.14 -14.94 4.41
C VAL A 246 10.72 -15.00 5.89
N ILE A 247 11.66 -15.14 6.81
CA ILE A 247 11.37 -15.17 8.25
C ILE A 247 10.81 -13.82 8.70
N ASP A 248 11.44 -12.73 8.27
CA ASP A 248 11.05 -11.35 8.59
C ASP A 248 9.64 -11.06 8.08
N VAL A 249 9.36 -11.38 6.83
CA VAL A 249 8.03 -11.22 6.22
C VAL A 249 6.96 -12.04 6.95
N ILE A 250 7.24 -13.29 7.31
CA ILE A 250 6.28 -14.11 8.09
C ILE A 250 6.01 -13.46 9.45
N ALA A 251 7.05 -13.02 10.15
CA ALA A 251 6.90 -12.33 11.44
C ALA A 251 6.10 -11.03 11.28
N TYR A 252 6.38 -10.25 10.23
CA TYR A 252 5.64 -9.05 9.86
C TYR A 252 4.15 -9.33 9.64
N LEU A 253 3.82 -10.32 8.81
CA LEU A 253 2.43 -10.68 8.52
C LEU A 253 1.68 -11.11 9.79
N LEU A 254 2.33 -11.85 10.68
CA LEU A 254 1.75 -12.26 11.96
C LEU A 254 1.51 -11.05 12.86
N LEU A 255 2.50 -10.17 13.01
CA LEU A 255 2.37 -9.00 13.88
C LEU A 255 1.31 -8.02 13.35
N VAL A 256 1.29 -7.75 12.04
CA VAL A 256 0.27 -6.88 11.43
C VAL A 256 -1.13 -7.48 11.57
N THR A 257 -1.27 -8.82 11.46
CA THR A 257 -2.57 -9.49 11.66
C THR A 257 -3.04 -9.34 13.10
N LEU A 258 -2.16 -9.51 14.10
CA LEU A 258 -2.49 -9.28 15.51
C LEU A 258 -2.81 -7.81 15.79
N ALA A 259 -2.01 -6.89 15.24
CA ALA A 259 -2.24 -5.45 15.34
C ALA A 259 -3.59 -5.05 14.73
N LYS A 260 -3.94 -5.63 13.57
CA LYS A 260 -5.24 -5.42 12.92
C LYS A 260 -6.40 -5.89 13.80
N ALA A 261 -6.31 -7.09 14.38
CA ALA A 261 -7.34 -7.60 15.29
C ALA A 261 -7.52 -6.70 16.51
N PHE A 262 -6.42 -6.20 17.09
CA PHE A 262 -6.45 -5.26 18.21
C PHE A 262 -7.05 -3.90 17.80
N TYR A 263 -6.66 -3.38 16.63
CA TYR A 263 -7.17 -2.12 16.10
C TYR A 263 -8.68 -2.16 15.87
N ILE A 264 -9.18 -3.23 15.24
CA ILE A 264 -10.62 -3.45 14.98
C ILE A 264 -11.38 -3.55 16.32
N LYS A 265 -10.85 -4.30 17.30
CA LYS A 265 -11.48 -4.42 18.63
C LYS A 265 -11.61 -3.07 19.35
N LYS A 266 -10.63 -2.18 19.18
CA LYS A 266 -10.60 -0.87 19.84
C LYS A 266 -11.46 0.17 19.12
N ASN A 267 -11.43 0.20 17.78
CA ASN A 267 -12.06 1.26 16.97
C ASN A 267 -13.39 0.82 16.34
N GLN A 268 -13.76 -0.47 16.45
CA GLN A 268 -14.95 -1.10 15.86
C GLN A 268 -14.94 -1.10 14.32
N ASP A 269 -13.93 -0.54 13.69
CA ASP A 269 -13.78 -0.45 12.25
C ASP A 269 -12.31 -0.49 11.84
N LEU A 270 -12.04 -0.91 10.58
CA LEU A 270 -10.74 -0.84 9.96
C LEU A 270 -10.68 0.28 8.91
N ILE A 271 -11.78 0.46 8.15
CA ILE A 271 -11.87 1.36 6.99
C ILE A 271 -12.85 2.47 7.26
#